data_c524dd337a9a268dca91232e02507587
#
_entry.id   c524dd337a9a268dca91232e02507587
#
_cell.length_a   1.000
_cell.length_b   1.000
_cell.length_c   1.000
_cell.angle_alpha   90.00
_cell.angle_beta   90.00
_cell.angle_gamma   90.00
#
_symmetry.space_group_name_H-M   'P 1'
#
loop_
_entity.id
_entity.type
_entity.pdbx_description
1 polymer ?
#
loop_
_entity_poly.entity_id
_entity_poly.type
_entity_poly.pdbx_seq_one_letter_code
_entity_poly.pdbx_strand_id
1 'polypeptide(L)'
;MNKELFQYCDSVIHMRNRRHRIFQELIDNYWVFREKNYGTLMFITSDLDKTYDTMHKTIVSYMVNMDIMSIRKTGTQIIMDCLIGNQEKIMIIIKSDYGLDTSVRGMKVDQVILVYEDDLLNLSKETLNRYLLPLTILNNSKNLDNIILLY
;
A
#
# COMPACT_ATOMS: atom_id res chain seq x y z
N MET A 1 11.39 -0.23 -16.42
CA MET A 1 11.57 -0.07 -14.97
C MET A 1 12.55 1.06 -14.70
N ASN A 2 12.25 1.92 -13.74
CA ASN A 2 13.11 3.04 -13.41
C ASN A 2 14.41 2.54 -12.73
N LYS A 3 15.53 2.61 -13.43
CA LYS A 3 16.84 2.14 -12.91
C LYS A 3 17.30 2.85 -11.65
N GLU A 4 16.97 4.14 -11.49
CA GLU A 4 17.28 4.89 -10.28
C GLU A 4 16.51 4.36 -9.07
N LEU A 5 15.25 4.05 -9.26
CA LEU A 5 14.41 3.51 -8.20
C LEU A 5 14.94 2.15 -7.74
N PHE A 6 15.38 1.31 -8.67
CA PHE A 6 15.98 0.01 -8.36
C PHE A 6 17.29 0.11 -7.60
N GLN A 7 18.17 1.04 -7.98
CA GLN A 7 19.41 1.28 -7.23
C GLN A 7 19.14 1.78 -5.81
N TYR A 8 18.08 2.57 -5.66
CA TYR A 8 17.68 3.11 -4.36
C TYR A 8 17.00 2.05 -3.48
N CYS A 9 16.35 1.06 -4.08
CA CYS A 9 15.63 0.00 -3.37
C CYS A 9 16.53 -0.80 -2.42
N ASP A 10 17.78 -1.04 -2.77
CA ASP A 10 18.71 -1.82 -1.96
C ASP A 10 18.97 -1.22 -0.56
N SER A 11 18.71 0.06 -0.38
CA SER A 11 18.99 0.76 0.87
C SER A 11 17.75 1.18 1.67
N VAL A 12 16.60 1.35 1.03
CA VAL A 12 15.42 1.95 1.67
C VAL A 12 14.14 1.17 1.40
N ILE A 13 14.05 0.50 0.28
CA ILE A 13 12.85 -0.20 -0.16
C ILE A 13 13.08 -1.70 -0.10
N HIS A 14 12.17 -2.42 0.52
CA HIS A 14 12.17 -3.87 0.50
C HIS A 14 11.52 -4.38 -0.79
N MET A 15 12.26 -5.16 -1.59
CA MET A 15 11.76 -5.70 -2.86
C MET A 15 11.15 -7.09 -2.66
N ARG A 16 9.97 -7.31 -3.20
CA ARG A 16 9.30 -8.62 -3.20
C ARG A 16 8.77 -8.96 -4.57
N ASN A 17 8.93 -10.21 -4.96
CA ASN A 17 8.32 -10.74 -6.17
C ASN A 17 6.80 -10.79 -6.03
N ARG A 18 6.11 -10.36 -7.08
CA ARG A 18 4.66 -10.53 -7.18
C ARG A 18 4.35 -12.02 -7.34
N ARG A 19 3.42 -12.52 -6.54
CA ARG A 19 2.95 -13.88 -6.56
C ARG A 19 1.48 -13.96 -6.24
N HIS A 20 0.89 -15.11 -6.45
CA HIS A 20 -0.50 -15.34 -6.10
C HIS A 20 -0.75 -15.02 -4.62
N ARG A 21 -1.83 -14.30 -4.36
CA ARG A 21 -2.24 -13.85 -3.02
C ARG A 21 -1.22 -12.98 -2.28
N ILE A 22 -0.38 -12.25 -3.00
CA ILE A 22 0.59 -11.35 -2.35
C ILE A 22 -0.10 -10.27 -1.51
N PHE A 23 -1.26 -9.77 -1.94
CA PHE A 23 -1.99 -8.77 -1.17
C PHE A 23 -2.52 -9.33 0.14
N GLN A 24 -3.02 -10.57 0.14
CA GLN A 24 -3.42 -11.25 1.37
C GLN A 24 -2.23 -11.35 2.34
N GLU A 25 -1.09 -11.80 1.85
CA GLU A 25 0.12 -11.94 2.67
C GLU A 25 0.58 -10.60 3.27
N LEU A 26 0.55 -9.52 2.48
CA LEU A 26 0.94 -8.19 2.96
C LEU A 26 -0.01 -7.68 4.05
N ILE A 27 -1.29 -7.89 3.89
CA ILE A 27 -2.29 -7.49 4.88
C ILE A 27 -2.15 -8.35 6.15
N ASP A 28 -1.95 -9.65 6.01
CA ASP A 28 -1.76 -10.55 7.15
C ASP A 28 -0.49 -10.20 7.93
N ASN A 29 0.62 -9.92 7.24
CA ASN A 29 1.86 -9.49 7.88
C ASN A 29 1.67 -8.17 8.63
N TYR A 30 1.04 -7.20 8.00
CA TYR A 30 0.73 -5.94 8.66
C TYR A 30 -0.11 -6.18 9.92
N TRP A 31 -1.12 -7.04 9.83
CA TRP A 31 -2.00 -7.37 10.93
C TRP A 31 -1.28 -7.97 12.12
N VAL A 32 -0.36 -8.90 11.88
CA VAL A 32 0.43 -9.57 12.93
C VAL A 32 1.37 -8.61 13.64
N PHE A 33 2.01 -7.68 12.91
CA PHE A 33 3.05 -6.81 13.46
C PHE A 33 2.56 -5.42 13.88
N ARG A 34 1.30 -5.12 13.72
CA ARG A 34 0.77 -3.81 14.14
C ARG A 34 0.73 -3.70 15.67
N GLU A 35 0.91 -2.48 16.16
CA GLU A 35 0.84 -2.17 17.60
C GLU A 35 -0.48 -1.57 18.05
N LYS A 36 -1.37 -1.18 17.11
CA LYS A 36 -2.65 -0.51 17.39
C LYS A 36 -3.81 -1.27 16.76
N ASN A 37 -5.03 -1.03 17.27
CA ASN A 37 -6.26 -1.62 16.76
C ASN A 37 -6.77 -0.97 15.47
N TYR A 38 -6.01 -0.07 14.91
CA TYR A 38 -6.30 0.58 13.63
C TYR A 38 -5.01 0.82 12.87
N GLY A 39 -5.10 0.93 11.57
CA GLY A 39 -3.96 1.25 10.75
C GLY A 39 -4.33 1.55 9.30
N THR A 40 -3.34 1.96 8.55
CA THR A 40 -3.49 2.36 7.16
C THR A 40 -2.40 1.76 6.30
N LEU A 41 -2.80 1.05 5.24
CA LEU A 41 -1.91 0.60 4.17
C LEU A 41 -2.19 1.40 2.90
N MET A 42 -1.14 1.86 2.24
CA MET A 42 -1.24 2.57 0.96
C MET A 42 -0.57 1.77 -0.15
N PHE A 43 -1.34 1.47 -1.19
CA PHE A 43 -0.87 0.83 -2.42
C PHE A 43 -0.82 1.88 -3.51
N ILE A 44 0.34 2.05 -4.13
CA ILE A 44 0.52 2.98 -5.24
C ILE A 44 0.69 2.17 -6.52
N THR A 45 -0.13 2.47 -7.53
CA THR A 45 -0.21 1.69 -8.75
C THR A 45 -0.35 2.58 -9.98
N SER A 46 0.13 2.08 -11.12
CA SER A 46 -0.11 2.70 -12.43
C SER A 46 -1.48 2.34 -13.01
N ASP A 47 -2.13 1.30 -12.50
CA ASP A 47 -3.46 0.86 -12.92
C ASP A 47 -4.38 0.73 -11.70
N LEU A 48 -5.10 1.81 -11.42
CA LEU A 48 -5.95 1.92 -10.23
C LEU A 48 -7.05 0.86 -10.20
N ASP A 49 -7.77 0.69 -11.30
CA ASP A 49 -8.91 -0.22 -11.37
C ASP A 49 -8.48 -1.69 -11.26
N LYS A 50 -7.42 -2.07 -11.94
CA LYS A 50 -6.89 -3.44 -11.89
C LYS A 50 -6.41 -3.78 -10.47
N THR A 51 -5.69 -2.90 -9.82
CA THR A 51 -5.22 -3.11 -8.45
C THR A 51 -6.40 -3.20 -7.49
N TYR A 52 -7.38 -2.32 -7.64
CA TYR A 52 -8.60 -2.38 -6.84
C TYR A 52 -9.35 -3.70 -7.02
N ASP A 53 -9.56 -4.15 -8.25
CA ASP A 53 -10.27 -5.39 -8.52
C ASP A 53 -9.56 -6.59 -7.88
N THR A 54 -8.25 -6.65 -7.99
CA THR A 54 -7.44 -7.69 -7.36
C THR A 54 -7.53 -7.64 -5.83
N MET A 55 -7.46 -6.46 -5.25
CA MET A 55 -7.58 -6.25 -3.81
C MET A 55 -8.96 -6.65 -3.29
N HIS A 56 -10.00 -6.18 -3.94
CA HIS A 56 -11.38 -6.50 -3.59
C HIS A 56 -11.63 -8.00 -3.64
N LYS A 57 -11.22 -8.66 -4.71
CA LYS A 57 -11.32 -10.11 -4.86
C LYS A 57 -10.54 -10.84 -3.75
N THR A 58 -9.35 -10.38 -3.42
CA THR A 58 -8.55 -10.95 -2.36
C THR A 58 -9.26 -10.90 -1.02
N ILE A 59 -9.81 -9.76 -0.66
CA ILE A 59 -10.53 -9.58 0.61
C ILE A 59 -11.79 -10.45 0.65
N VAL A 60 -12.60 -10.36 -0.38
CA VAL A 60 -13.91 -11.06 -0.40
C VAL A 60 -13.76 -12.56 -0.50
N SER A 61 -12.79 -13.06 -1.26
CA SER A 61 -12.67 -14.50 -1.55
C SER A 61 -11.74 -15.25 -0.60
N TYR A 62 -10.75 -14.57 0.00
CA TYR A 62 -9.70 -15.26 0.75
C TYR A 62 -9.54 -14.79 2.19
N MET A 63 -10.06 -13.64 2.57
CA MET A 63 -9.88 -13.07 3.90
C MET A 63 -11.17 -13.19 4.72
N VAL A 64 -11.39 -14.36 5.30
CA VAL A 64 -12.64 -14.74 5.95
C VAL A 64 -13.05 -13.82 7.11
N ASN A 65 -12.08 -13.28 7.84
CA ASN A 65 -12.34 -12.44 9.02
C ASN A 65 -12.31 -10.94 8.73
N MET A 66 -12.30 -10.56 7.46
CA MET A 66 -12.20 -9.17 7.05
C MET A 66 -13.45 -8.75 6.26
N ASP A 67 -14.11 -7.70 6.75
CA ASP A 67 -15.31 -7.14 6.11
C ASP A 67 -15.02 -5.74 5.58
N ILE A 68 -15.44 -5.47 4.35
CA ILE A 68 -15.39 -4.14 3.76
C ILE A 68 -16.61 -3.36 4.22
N MET A 69 -16.40 -2.29 4.99
CA MET A 69 -17.48 -1.49 5.54
C MET A 69 -17.88 -0.34 4.62
N SER A 70 -16.93 0.26 3.93
CA SER A 70 -17.20 1.32 2.96
C SER A 70 -16.12 1.38 1.89
N ILE A 71 -16.52 1.86 0.71
CA ILE A 71 -15.62 2.09 -0.43
C ILE A 71 -15.91 3.49 -0.95
N ARG A 72 -14.85 4.32 -1.03
CA ARG A 72 -14.91 5.68 -1.58
C ARG A 72 -13.98 5.76 -2.78
N LYS A 73 -14.52 6.11 -3.92
CA LYS A 73 -13.78 6.19 -5.19
C LYS A 73 -13.71 7.61 -5.72
N THR A 74 -12.52 8.02 -6.14
CA THR A 74 -12.29 9.22 -6.95
C THR A 74 -11.53 8.82 -8.22
N GLY A 75 -11.21 9.79 -9.08
CA GLY A 75 -10.41 9.50 -10.29
C GLY A 75 -8.97 9.07 -10.02
N THR A 76 -8.44 9.37 -8.83
CA THR A 76 -7.03 9.14 -8.48
C THR A 76 -6.81 8.22 -7.28
N GLN A 77 -7.87 7.86 -6.56
CA GLN A 77 -7.73 6.98 -5.40
C GLN A 77 -9.02 6.22 -5.08
N ILE A 78 -8.84 5.08 -4.44
CA ILE A 78 -9.92 4.27 -3.87
C ILE A 78 -9.56 3.98 -2.42
N ILE A 79 -10.47 4.27 -1.50
CA ILE A 79 -10.28 4.03 -0.08
C ILE A 79 -11.28 2.98 0.38
N MET A 80 -10.78 1.89 0.94
CA MET A 80 -11.59 0.85 1.57
C MET A 80 -11.40 0.88 3.07
N ASP A 81 -12.48 1.10 3.80
CA ASP A 81 -12.50 0.97 5.25
C ASP A 81 -12.95 -0.45 5.61
N CYS A 82 -12.12 -1.19 6.31
CA CYS A 82 -12.35 -2.59 6.62
C CYS A 82 -12.33 -2.84 8.12
N LEU A 83 -13.11 -3.84 8.55
CA LEU A 83 -13.08 -4.39 9.90
C LEU A 83 -12.47 -5.78 9.86
N ILE A 84 -11.55 -6.04 10.79
CA ILE A 84 -11.03 -7.39 11.02
C ILE A 84 -11.53 -7.85 12.39
N GLY A 85 -12.27 -8.98 12.39
CA GLY A 85 -12.99 -9.38 13.58
C GLY A 85 -14.09 -8.36 13.92
N ASN A 86 -14.35 -8.12 15.20
CA ASN A 86 -15.45 -7.23 15.60
C ASN A 86 -15.05 -5.81 15.99
N GLN A 87 -13.75 -5.49 16.08
CA GLN A 87 -13.32 -4.21 16.68
C GLN A 87 -12.11 -3.56 16.04
N GLU A 88 -11.39 -4.24 15.17
CA GLU A 88 -10.13 -3.75 14.64
C GLU A 88 -10.31 -3.20 13.23
N LYS A 89 -9.76 -2.04 12.97
CA LYS A 89 -9.95 -1.29 11.71
C LYS A 89 -8.68 -1.22 10.91
N ILE A 90 -8.81 -1.43 9.62
CA ILE A 90 -7.75 -1.17 8.66
C ILE A 90 -8.31 -0.36 7.49
N MET A 91 -7.61 0.72 7.17
CA MET A 91 -7.90 1.51 5.97
C MET A 91 -6.92 1.09 4.88
N ILE A 92 -7.44 0.67 3.75
CA ILE A 92 -6.65 0.36 2.57
C ILE A 92 -6.85 1.46 1.54
N ILE A 93 -5.79 2.17 1.22
CA ILE A 93 -5.79 3.23 0.22
C ILE A 93 -5.09 2.69 -1.02
N ILE A 94 -5.77 2.73 -2.15
CA ILE A 94 -5.19 2.43 -3.46
C ILE A 94 -5.10 3.74 -4.21
N LYS A 95 -3.90 4.13 -4.56
CA LYS A 95 -3.62 5.44 -5.13
C LYS A 95 -2.92 5.33 -6.46
N SER A 96 -3.36 6.16 -7.42
CA SER A 96 -2.67 6.30 -8.70
C SER A 96 -1.28 6.91 -8.49
N ASP A 97 -0.31 6.48 -9.26
CA ASP A 97 1.03 7.08 -9.30
C ASP A 97 1.03 8.49 -9.90
N TYR A 98 -0.08 8.90 -10.49
CA TYR A 98 -0.25 10.22 -11.08
C TYR A 98 -0.57 11.27 -10.01
N GLY A 99 0.18 12.37 -9.99
CA GLY A 99 -0.09 13.51 -9.10
C GLY A 99 0.18 13.22 -7.62
N LEU A 100 1.07 12.30 -7.30
CA LEU A 100 1.38 11.90 -5.92
C LEU A 100 1.89 13.05 -5.06
N ASP A 101 2.69 13.94 -5.61
CA ASP A 101 3.36 15.02 -4.88
C ASP A 101 2.40 15.91 -4.10
N THR A 102 1.21 16.16 -4.65
CA THR A 102 0.23 17.05 -4.04
C THR A 102 -0.80 16.30 -3.21
N SER A 103 -1.09 15.04 -3.58
CA SER A 103 -2.22 14.30 -3.03
C SER A 103 -1.91 13.54 -1.74
N VAL A 104 -0.63 13.32 -1.40
CA VAL A 104 -0.23 12.56 -0.21
C VAL A 104 0.28 13.45 0.93
N ARG A 105 0.41 14.75 0.71
CA ARG A 105 0.96 15.67 1.69
C ARG A 105 0.13 15.65 2.99
N GLY A 106 0.80 15.45 4.12
CA GLY A 106 0.15 15.42 5.43
C GLY A 106 -0.55 14.12 5.83
N MET A 107 -0.56 13.12 4.94
CA MET A 107 -1.08 11.80 5.28
C MET A 107 -0.12 11.04 6.19
N LYS A 108 -0.66 10.12 6.98
CA LYS A 108 0.12 9.19 7.79
C LYS A 108 -0.34 7.78 7.45
N VAL A 109 0.61 6.93 7.06
CA VAL A 109 0.34 5.53 6.75
C VAL A 109 1.37 4.65 7.44
N ASP A 110 1.01 3.41 7.70
CA ASP A 110 1.92 2.48 8.36
C ASP A 110 2.89 1.86 7.36
N GLN A 111 2.44 1.62 6.15
CA GLN A 111 3.25 1.00 5.11
C GLN A 111 2.80 1.48 3.74
N VAL A 112 3.75 1.69 2.84
CA VAL A 112 3.52 2.00 1.43
C VAL A 112 3.96 0.82 0.59
N ILE A 113 3.09 0.34 -0.29
CA ILE A 113 3.37 -0.74 -1.22
C ILE A 113 3.31 -0.18 -2.65
N LEU A 114 4.45 -0.22 -3.34
CA LEU A 114 4.57 0.20 -4.73
C LEU A 114 4.26 -1.00 -5.62
N VAL A 115 3.19 -0.91 -6.39
CA VAL A 115 2.73 -2.00 -7.25
C VAL A 115 3.18 -1.75 -8.69
N TYR A 116 4.17 -2.51 -9.13
CA TYR A 116 4.68 -2.42 -10.50
C TYR A 116 3.76 -3.20 -11.45
N GLU A 117 3.16 -2.50 -12.41
CA GLU A 117 2.36 -3.07 -13.49
C GLU A 117 3.06 -2.77 -14.82
N ASP A 118 3.65 -3.82 -15.44
CA ASP A 118 4.27 -3.73 -16.77
C ASP A 118 5.22 -2.53 -16.95
N ASP A 119 6.05 -2.26 -15.96
CA ASP A 119 7.01 -1.14 -15.94
C ASP A 119 6.40 0.27 -16.06
N LEU A 120 5.11 0.41 -15.80
CA LEU A 120 4.40 1.68 -15.97
C LEU A 120 4.40 2.58 -14.75
N LEU A 121 4.94 2.15 -13.62
CA LEU A 121 4.97 2.97 -12.41
C LEU A 121 5.83 4.22 -12.62
N ASN A 122 5.19 5.39 -12.54
CA ASN A 122 5.83 6.67 -12.74
C ASN A 122 6.26 7.28 -11.41
N LEU A 123 7.38 6.80 -10.88
CA LEU A 123 7.93 7.27 -9.63
C LEU A 123 9.40 7.63 -9.79
N SER A 124 9.77 8.81 -9.29
CA SER A 124 11.15 9.24 -9.19
C SER A 124 11.69 9.00 -7.78
N LYS A 125 13.00 8.93 -7.66
CA LYS A 125 13.70 8.89 -6.37
C LYS A 125 13.36 10.11 -5.51
N GLU A 126 13.20 11.27 -6.12
CA GLU A 126 12.80 12.49 -5.43
C GLU A 126 11.39 12.37 -4.81
N THR A 127 10.43 11.89 -5.57
CA THR A 127 9.07 11.66 -5.07
C THR A 127 9.08 10.68 -3.90
N LEU A 128 9.84 9.61 -4.00
CA LEU A 128 9.98 8.63 -2.93
C LEU A 128 10.50 9.27 -1.65
N ASN A 129 11.62 9.97 -1.73
CA ASN A 129 12.27 10.57 -0.57
C ASN A 129 11.48 11.72 0.04
N ARG A 130 10.91 12.55 -0.79
CA ARG A 130 10.30 13.82 -0.35
C ARG A 130 8.86 13.64 0.10
N TYR A 131 8.13 12.73 -0.52
CA TYR A 131 6.69 12.58 -0.29
C TYR A 131 6.29 11.24 0.32
N LEU A 132 6.89 10.14 -0.05
CA LEU A 132 6.46 8.81 0.39
C LEU A 132 7.12 8.36 1.69
N LEU A 133 8.42 8.48 1.82
CA LEU A 133 9.11 8.11 3.06
C LEU A 133 8.57 8.85 4.30
N PRO A 134 8.32 10.17 4.23
CA PRO A 134 7.78 10.90 5.39
C PRO A 134 6.41 10.40 5.86
N LEU A 135 5.62 9.76 5.00
CA LEU A 135 4.31 9.22 5.38
C LEU A 135 4.42 8.11 6.43
N THR A 136 5.53 7.37 6.42
CA THR A 136 5.73 6.18 7.25
C THR A 136 6.66 6.43 8.45
N ILE A 137 7.16 7.64 8.65
CA ILE A 137 8.12 7.97 9.73
C ILE A 137 7.54 7.66 11.11
N LEU A 138 6.23 7.85 11.30
CA LEU A 138 5.54 7.57 12.55
C LEU A 138 4.90 6.18 12.60
N ASN A 139 5.35 5.29 11.72
CA ASN A 139 4.94 3.90 11.74
C ASN A 139 5.29 3.29 13.09
N ASN A 140 4.29 2.74 13.79
CA ASN A 140 4.43 2.15 15.11
C ASN A 140 4.77 0.65 15.07
N SER A 141 4.91 0.08 13.89
CA SER A 141 5.20 -1.34 13.71
C SER A 141 6.70 -1.55 13.53
N LYS A 142 7.39 -1.95 14.59
CA LYS A 142 8.86 -2.07 14.62
C LYS A 142 9.44 -3.11 13.65
N ASN A 143 8.64 -4.07 13.21
CA ASN A 143 9.10 -5.18 12.36
C ASN A 143 8.54 -5.12 10.93
N LEU A 144 7.94 -4.00 10.52
CA LEU A 144 7.44 -3.82 9.17
C LEU A 144 8.35 -2.91 8.37
N ASP A 145 8.63 -3.30 7.14
CA ASP A 145 9.29 -2.44 6.17
C ASP A 145 8.39 -1.24 5.84
N ASN A 146 8.94 -0.05 5.83
CA ASN A 146 8.18 1.16 5.55
C ASN A 146 7.66 1.18 4.11
N ILE A 147 8.48 0.77 3.17
CA ILE A 147 8.14 0.75 1.75
C ILE A 147 8.50 -0.61 1.16
N ILE A 148 7.52 -1.21 0.47
CA ILE A 148 7.68 -2.46 -0.27
C ILE A 148 7.48 -2.18 -1.75
N LEU A 149 8.36 -2.72 -2.57
CA LEU A 149 8.22 -2.72 -4.03
C LEU A 149 7.84 -4.13 -4.49
N LEU A 150 6.67 -4.26 -5.12
CA LEU A 150 6.24 -5.50 -5.79
C LEU A 150 6.62 -5.44 -7.27
N TYR A 151 7.38 -6.41 -7.73
CA TYR A 151 7.83 -6.50 -9.11
C TYR A 151 7.48 -7.83 -9.76
#